data_50813275425cc03981251db31890e847
#
_entry.id   50813275425cc03981251db31890e847
#
_cell.length_a   1.000
_cell.length_b   1.000
_cell.length_c   1.000
_cell.angle_alpha   90.00
_cell.angle_beta   90.00
_cell.angle_gamma   90.00
#
_symmetry.space_group_name_H-M   'P 1'
#
loop_
_entity.id
_entity.type
_entity.pdbx_description
1 polymer ?
#
loop_
_entity_poly.entity_id
_entity_poly.type
_entity_poly.pdbx_seq_one_letter_code
_entity_poly.pdbx_strand_id
1 'polypeptide(L)'
;NSNLGVLRTLANAGSGFDIVSGGELQRVIAAGANPSKCVFAGVGKTEKEIELALKKGIYAFTTESEPEMVRINKIARQLKKKAPIAIRVNPNVDAKTHAKITTGTYENKFGIVFEEIEGVYERAAKLKNLHLRGVQMHIGSQLTEAGPFEKAVRKVAPLAKRLAEKHGIEFFSLGGGVGITYESALESGDAKWWRSPNRRNLLTPAKYAAKLVPLLKPLGLRILIEP
;
A
#
# COMPACT_ATOMS: atom_id res chain seq x y z
N ASN A 1 -4.33 7.34 11.31
CA ASN A 1 -4.95 8.41 12.11
C ASN A 1 -6.01 7.81 13.04
N SER A 2 -6.01 8.21 14.33
CA SER A 2 -6.94 7.67 15.34
C SER A 2 -8.14 8.58 15.63
N ASN A 3 -8.19 9.78 15.06
CA ASN A 3 -9.28 10.74 15.24
C ASN A 3 -10.50 10.34 14.41
N LEU A 4 -11.62 10.02 15.08
CA LEU A 4 -12.84 9.56 14.42
C LEU A 4 -13.48 10.63 13.52
N GLY A 5 -13.31 11.92 13.83
CA GLY A 5 -13.80 13.03 12.99
C GLY A 5 -13.07 13.07 11.64
N VAL A 6 -11.75 12.94 11.67
CA VAL A 6 -10.92 12.87 10.44
C VAL A 6 -11.29 11.62 9.62
N LEU A 7 -11.39 10.46 10.26
CA LEU A 7 -11.77 9.23 9.56
C LEU A 7 -13.15 9.33 8.92
N ARG A 8 -14.12 9.94 9.61
CA ARG A 8 -15.46 10.18 9.06
C ARG A 8 -15.44 11.13 7.85
N THR A 9 -14.65 12.19 7.93
CA THR A 9 -14.50 13.13 6.80
C THR A 9 -13.94 12.43 5.58
N LEU A 10 -12.90 11.61 5.75
CA LEU A 10 -12.32 10.83 4.67
C LEU A 10 -13.30 9.78 4.12
N ALA A 11 -14.03 9.10 5.00
CA ALA A 11 -15.06 8.13 4.60
C ALA A 11 -16.16 8.78 3.76
N ASN A 12 -16.64 9.96 4.17
CA ASN A 12 -17.65 10.74 3.44
C ASN A 12 -17.13 11.22 2.07
N ALA A 13 -15.82 11.48 1.96
CA ALA A 13 -15.16 11.77 0.69
C ALA A 13 -14.95 10.53 -0.20
N GLY A 14 -15.35 9.34 0.26
CA GLY A 14 -15.27 8.10 -0.51
C GLY A 14 -13.95 7.33 -0.38
N SER A 15 -13.03 7.76 0.48
CA SER A 15 -11.74 7.12 0.69
C SER A 15 -11.86 5.67 1.18
N GLY A 16 -10.87 4.84 0.85
CA GLY A 16 -10.53 3.62 1.58
C GLY A 16 -9.59 3.94 2.75
N PHE A 17 -9.14 2.88 3.43
CA PHE A 17 -8.23 3.01 4.57
C PHE A 17 -7.16 1.93 4.51
N ASP A 18 -5.92 2.33 4.68
CA ASP A 18 -4.83 1.42 4.99
C ASP A 18 -4.70 1.31 6.51
N ILE A 19 -4.73 0.08 7.02
CA ILE A 19 -4.70 -0.22 8.46
C ILE A 19 -3.61 -1.24 8.76
N VAL A 20 -3.05 -1.15 9.96
CA VAL A 20 -2.01 -2.09 10.43
C VAL A 20 -2.40 -2.80 11.73
N SER A 21 -3.64 -2.65 12.21
CA SER A 21 -4.13 -3.32 13.41
C SER A 21 -5.65 -3.50 13.42
N GLY A 22 -6.11 -4.46 14.22
CA GLY A 22 -7.55 -4.64 14.48
C GLY A 22 -8.18 -3.45 15.20
N GLY A 23 -7.40 -2.72 16.01
CA GLY A 23 -7.85 -1.50 16.66
C GLY A 23 -8.13 -0.38 15.67
N GLU A 24 -7.30 -0.24 14.64
CA GLU A 24 -7.56 0.69 13.55
C GLU A 24 -8.79 0.31 12.73
N LEU A 25 -8.98 -0.99 12.44
CA LEU A 25 -10.20 -1.46 11.79
C LEU A 25 -11.46 -1.10 12.59
N GLN A 26 -11.42 -1.27 13.91
CA GLN A 26 -12.54 -0.89 14.77
C GLN A 26 -12.80 0.61 14.75
N ARG A 27 -11.76 1.46 14.72
CA ARG A 27 -11.91 2.91 14.60
C ARG A 27 -12.53 3.33 13.27
N VAL A 28 -12.09 2.70 12.17
CA VAL A 28 -12.66 2.92 10.83
C VAL A 28 -14.16 2.60 10.83
N ILE A 29 -14.56 1.46 11.42
CA ILE A 29 -15.97 1.06 11.56
C ILE A 29 -16.74 2.04 12.43
N ALA A 30 -16.17 2.44 13.59
CA ALA A 30 -16.80 3.40 14.50
C ALA A 30 -16.99 4.80 13.87
N ALA A 31 -16.12 5.16 12.92
CA ALA A 31 -16.28 6.38 12.13
C ALA A 31 -17.38 6.29 11.06
N GLY A 32 -18.03 5.12 10.90
CA GLY A 32 -19.07 4.89 9.88
C GLY A 32 -18.53 4.55 8.51
N ALA A 33 -17.24 4.24 8.38
CA ALA A 33 -16.65 3.84 7.11
C ALA A 33 -16.92 2.38 6.76
N ASN A 34 -16.91 2.06 5.47
CA ASN A 34 -17.13 0.71 4.97
C ASN A 34 -15.84 -0.15 5.06
N PRO A 35 -15.82 -1.23 5.86
CA PRO A 35 -14.66 -2.11 5.96
C PRO A 35 -14.22 -2.72 4.63
N SER A 36 -15.14 -2.91 3.67
CA SER A 36 -14.81 -3.43 2.34
C SER A 36 -13.90 -2.51 1.51
N LYS A 37 -13.59 -1.33 2.01
CA LYS A 37 -12.61 -0.40 1.46
C LYS A 37 -11.30 -0.35 2.26
N CYS A 38 -11.10 -1.27 3.23
CA CYS A 38 -9.88 -1.33 4.02
C CYS A 38 -8.88 -2.32 3.42
N VAL A 39 -7.62 -1.93 3.28
CA VAL A 39 -6.48 -2.82 3.13
C VAL A 39 -5.81 -2.99 4.48
N PHE A 40 -5.39 -4.21 4.81
CA PHE A 40 -4.73 -4.52 6.08
C PHE A 40 -3.27 -4.88 5.82
N ALA A 41 -2.37 -3.91 6.03
CA ALA A 41 -0.94 -4.03 5.86
C ALA A 41 -0.22 -4.40 7.18
N GLY A 42 1.12 -4.38 7.15
CA GLY A 42 1.98 -4.65 8.32
C GLY A 42 2.27 -6.14 8.56
N VAL A 43 3.42 -6.40 9.16
CA VAL A 43 3.99 -7.75 9.36
C VAL A 43 3.49 -8.46 10.63
N GLY A 44 2.83 -7.74 11.52
CA GLY A 44 2.47 -8.22 12.86
C GLY A 44 1.02 -8.68 13.03
N LYS A 45 0.29 -8.99 11.96
CA LYS A 45 -1.13 -9.40 12.05
C LYS A 45 -1.30 -10.64 12.93
N THR A 46 -2.04 -10.51 14.01
CA THR A 46 -2.40 -11.63 14.89
C THR A 46 -3.55 -12.45 14.32
N GLU A 47 -3.70 -13.69 14.78
CA GLU A 47 -4.82 -14.56 14.35
C GLU A 47 -6.19 -13.93 14.63
N LYS A 48 -6.34 -13.27 15.79
CA LYS A 48 -7.59 -12.58 16.17
C LYS A 48 -7.91 -11.41 15.25
N GLU A 49 -6.91 -10.66 14.82
CA GLU A 49 -7.07 -9.53 13.89
C GLU A 49 -7.41 -10.00 12.48
N ILE A 50 -6.76 -11.07 12.01
CA ILE A 50 -7.08 -11.71 10.74
C ILE A 50 -8.54 -12.22 10.74
N GLU A 51 -8.95 -12.88 11.83
CA GLU A 51 -10.32 -13.37 12.01
C GLU A 51 -11.33 -12.22 11.98
N LEU A 52 -11.07 -11.14 12.75
CA LEU A 52 -11.91 -9.94 12.76
C LEU A 52 -12.04 -9.34 11.36
N ALA A 53 -10.93 -9.15 10.67
CA ALA A 53 -10.89 -8.56 9.34
C ALA A 53 -11.66 -9.40 8.31
N LEU A 54 -11.51 -10.73 8.35
CA LEU A 54 -12.27 -11.66 7.51
C LEU A 54 -13.78 -11.63 7.80
N LYS A 55 -14.17 -11.54 9.09
CA LYS A 55 -15.57 -11.41 9.49
C LYS A 55 -16.17 -10.11 8.97
N LYS A 56 -15.42 -9.02 9.01
CA LYS A 56 -15.85 -7.69 8.56
C LYS A 56 -15.77 -7.49 7.05
N GLY A 57 -15.14 -8.42 6.31
CA GLY A 57 -15.09 -8.38 4.85
C GLY A 57 -14.24 -7.24 4.31
N ILE A 58 -13.01 -7.10 4.78
CA ILE A 58 -12.07 -6.09 4.29
C ILE A 58 -11.75 -6.26 2.81
N TYR A 59 -11.19 -5.21 2.18
CA TYR A 59 -10.83 -5.21 0.77
C TYR A 59 -9.74 -6.23 0.45
N ALA A 60 -8.61 -6.19 1.17
CA ALA A 60 -7.54 -7.17 1.05
C ALA A 60 -6.59 -7.11 2.26
N PHE A 61 -5.90 -8.21 2.52
CA PHE A 61 -4.68 -8.21 3.31
C PHE A 61 -3.49 -7.95 2.39
N THR A 62 -2.61 -7.05 2.77
CA THR A 62 -1.26 -6.95 2.18
C THR A 62 -0.35 -7.91 2.94
N THR A 63 0.16 -8.93 2.25
CA THR A 63 1.00 -9.99 2.83
C THR A 63 2.47 -9.78 2.44
N GLU A 64 3.35 -10.07 3.38
CA GLU A 64 4.78 -9.79 3.23
C GLU A 64 5.66 -11.04 3.32
N SER A 65 5.06 -12.21 3.59
CA SER A 65 5.76 -13.49 3.67
C SER A 65 4.85 -14.68 3.40
N GLU A 66 5.43 -15.80 2.98
CA GLU A 66 4.69 -17.05 2.76
C GLU A 66 4.09 -17.64 4.06
N PRO A 67 4.79 -17.65 5.21
CA PRO A 67 4.20 -18.09 6.47
C PRO A 67 2.95 -17.28 6.87
N GLU A 68 2.92 -15.98 6.57
CA GLU A 68 1.74 -15.15 6.79
C GLU A 68 0.58 -15.61 5.92
N MET A 69 0.81 -15.86 4.64
CA MET A 69 -0.22 -16.35 3.71
C MET A 69 -0.77 -17.71 4.15
N VAL A 70 0.09 -18.63 4.61
CA VAL A 70 -0.34 -19.93 5.15
C VAL A 70 -1.23 -19.75 6.39
N ARG A 71 -0.88 -18.81 7.29
CA ARG A 71 -1.68 -18.49 8.48
C ARG A 71 -3.04 -17.93 8.10
N ILE A 72 -3.09 -16.97 7.17
CA ILE A 72 -4.34 -16.37 6.69
C ILE A 72 -5.21 -17.45 6.02
N ASN A 73 -4.62 -18.33 5.20
CA ASN A 73 -5.34 -19.44 4.57
C ASN A 73 -5.95 -20.40 5.60
N LYS A 74 -5.23 -20.73 6.68
CA LYS A 74 -5.72 -21.58 7.78
C LYS A 74 -6.96 -20.96 8.44
N ILE A 75 -6.88 -19.67 8.79
CA ILE A 75 -7.99 -18.96 9.45
C ILE A 75 -9.18 -18.80 8.50
N ALA A 76 -8.93 -18.46 7.24
CA ALA A 76 -9.99 -18.38 6.23
C ALA A 76 -10.73 -19.70 6.04
N ARG A 77 -10.01 -20.83 6.06
CA ARG A 77 -10.59 -22.18 6.02
C ARG A 77 -11.50 -22.44 7.22
N GLN A 78 -11.05 -22.09 8.44
CA GLN A 78 -11.85 -22.27 9.65
C GLN A 78 -13.16 -21.47 9.60
N LEU A 79 -13.10 -20.27 9.01
CA LEU A 79 -14.27 -19.40 8.83
C LEU A 79 -15.11 -19.75 7.59
N LYS A 80 -14.72 -20.75 6.79
CA LYS A 80 -15.35 -21.10 5.51
C LYS A 80 -15.43 -19.92 4.54
N LYS A 81 -14.38 -19.09 4.53
CA LYS A 81 -14.23 -17.89 3.67
C LYS A 81 -13.05 -18.02 2.74
N LYS A 82 -13.02 -17.15 1.72
CA LYS A 82 -11.81 -16.85 0.95
C LYS A 82 -11.24 -15.51 1.42
N ALA A 83 -9.95 -15.50 1.75
CA ALA A 83 -9.25 -14.28 2.18
C ALA A 83 -8.70 -13.56 0.94
N PRO A 84 -9.14 -12.32 0.66
CA PRO A 84 -8.54 -11.52 -0.40
C PRO A 84 -7.15 -11.05 0.05
N ILE A 85 -6.13 -11.33 -0.76
CA ILE A 85 -4.75 -10.91 -0.47
C ILE A 85 -4.13 -10.15 -1.64
N ALA A 86 -3.24 -9.23 -1.31
CA ALA A 86 -2.23 -8.69 -2.19
C ALA A 86 -0.84 -9.06 -1.65
N ILE A 87 0.08 -9.45 -2.51
CA ILE A 87 1.44 -9.76 -2.06
C ILE A 87 2.30 -8.52 -2.29
N ARG A 88 3.00 -8.09 -1.22
CA ARG A 88 3.93 -6.97 -1.30
C ARG A 88 5.23 -7.40 -1.95
N VAL A 89 5.55 -6.77 -3.07
CA VAL A 89 6.82 -6.93 -3.76
C VAL A 89 7.79 -5.81 -3.34
N ASN A 90 9.03 -6.18 -3.07
CA ASN A 90 10.12 -5.24 -2.93
C ASN A 90 10.75 -5.02 -4.32
N PRO A 91 10.59 -3.86 -4.95
CA PRO A 91 11.16 -3.60 -6.27
C PRO A 91 12.67 -3.37 -6.26
N ASN A 92 13.30 -3.31 -5.08
CA ASN A 92 14.73 -3.00 -4.92
C ASN A 92 15.15 -1.77 -5.75
N VAL A 93 14.44 -0.67 -5.55
CA VAL A 93 14.73 0.61 -6.18
C VAL A 93 15.28 1.55 -5.12
N ASP A 94 16.44 2.14 -5.40
CA ASP A 94 17.02 3.16 -4.53
C ASP A 94 16.12 4.40 -4.52
N ALA A 95 15.49 4.63 -3.39
CA ALA A 95 14.58 5.74 -3.18
C ALA A 95 15.30 7.09 -3.03
N LYS A 96 16.65 7.12 -2.96
CA LYS A 96 17.49 8.32 -2.71
C LYS A 96 16.91 9.21 -1.62
N THR A 97 16.49 8.61 -0.53
CA THR A 97 16.13 9.36 0.67
C THR A 97 17.39 10.08 1.16
N HIS A 98 17.25 11.35 1.61
CA HIS A 98 18.36 12.19 2.03
C HIS A 98 19.39 11.43 2.87
N ALA A 99 20.67 11.54 2.52
CA ALA A 99 21.82 10.82 3.10
C ALA A 99 21.98 10.94 4.63
N LYS A 100 21.20 11.76 5.31
CA LYS A 100 21.17 11.90 6.77
C LYS A 100 20.23 10.92 7.49
N ILE A 101 19.39 10.18 6.76
CA ILE A 101 18.50 9.12 7.31
C ILE A 101 18.88 7.75 6.75
N THR A 102 19.91 7.69 5.93
CA THR A 102 20.46 6.46 5.37
C THR A 102 21.33 5.75 6.39
N THR A 103 20.73 5.15 7.40
CA THR A 103 21.27 3.90 7.90
C THR A 103 20.82 2.84 6.87
N GLY A 104 21.71 2.61 5.91
CA GLY A 104 21.48 1.75 4.77
C GLY A 104 20.76 0.48 5.14
N THR A 105 19.83 0.04 4.29
CA THR A 105 19.14 -1.27 4.33
C THR A 105 17.81 -1.37 5.08
N TYR A 106 17.25 -0.34 5.72
CA TYR A 106 15.99 -0.49 6.46
C TYR A 106 14.77 -0.73 5.54
N GLU A 107 14.77 -0.21 4.32
CA GLU A 107 13.64 -0.31 3.39
C GLU A 107 13.61 -1.64 2.61
N ASN A 108 14.71 -2.37 2.56
CA ASN A 108 14.80 -3.68 1.92
C ASN A 108 14.30 -4.85 2.81
N LYS A 109 13.73 -4.55 3.98
CA LYS A 109 13.30 -5.59 4.95
C LYS A 109 11.90 -6.13 4.72
N PHE A 110 11.09 -5.43 3.96
CA PHE A 110 9.66 -5.72 3.83
C PHE A 110 9.31 -6.21 2.42
N GLY A 111 8.37 -7.15 2.39
CA GLY A 111 7.86 -7.73 1.16
C GLY A 111 8.75 -8.84 0.58
N ILE A 112 8.27 -9.43 -0.48
CA ILE A 112 8.95 -10.49 -1.23
C ILE A 112 9.92 -9.84 -2.23
N VAL A 113 11.13 -10.37 -2.36
CA VAL A 113 12.10 -9.90 -3.35
C VAL A 113 11.54 -10.06 -4.77
N PHE A 114 11.86 -9.11 -5.63
CA PHE A 114 11.26 -9.01 -6.97
C PHE A 114 11.45 -10.28 -7.80
N GLU A 115 12.59 -10.92 -7.68
CA GLU A 115 12.98 -12.09 -8.44
C GLU A 115 12.20 -13.36 -8.05
N GLU A 116 11.68 -13.41 -6.81
CA GLU A 116 10.95 -14.58 -6.29
C GLU A 116 9.43 -14.44 -6.39
N ILE A 117 8.93 -13.24 -6.69
CA ILE A 117 7.51 -12.90 -6.52
C ILE A 117 6.58 -13.78 -7.36
N GLU A 118 6.93 -14.10 -8.61
CA GLU A 118 6.10 -14.94 -9.48
C GLU A 118 5.99 -16.37 -8.94
N GLY A 119 7.10 -16.95 -8.44
CA GLY A 119 7.09 -18.23 -7.79
C GLY A 119 6.25 -18.26 -6.49
N VAL A 120 6.29 -17.17 -5.73
CA VAL A 120 5.43 -17.02 -4.54
C VAL A 120 3.95 -16.96 -4.93
N TYR A 121 3.57 -16.25 -6.00
CA TYR A 121 2.20 -16.26 -6.51
C TYR A 121 1.73 -17.66 -6.92
N GLU A 122 2.60 -18.46 -7.57
CA GLU A 122 2.28 -19.85 -7.93
C GLU A 122 2.04 -20.73 -6.72
N ARG A 123 2.86 -20.58 -5.67
CA ARG A 123 2.66 -21.31 -4.41
C ARG A 123 1.41 -20.84 -3.67
N ALA A 124 1.17 -19.54 -3.61
CA ALA A 124 -0.02 -18.97 -2.99
C ALA A 124 -1.32 -19.37 -3.70
N ALA A 125 -1.31 -19.53 -5.03
CA ALA A 125 -2.45 -20.01 -5.81
C ALA A 125 -2.90 -21.43 -5.45
N LYS A 126 -2.00 -22.24 -4.86
CA LYS A 126 -2.34 -23.57 -4.35
C LYS A 126 -3.08 -23.53 -3.01
N LEU A 127 -3.08 -22.41 -2.32
CA LEU A 127 -3.77 -22.21 -1.04
C LEU A 127 -5.25 -21.88 -1.28
N LYS A 128 -6.10 -22.92 -1.24
CA LYS A 128 -7.51 -22.90 -1.72
C LYS A 128 -8.41 -21.84 -1.05
N ASN A 129 -8.05 -21.33 0.13
CA ASN A 129 -8.85 -20.34 0.84
C ASN A 129 -8.27 -18.92 0.72
N LEU A 130 -7.31 -18.71 -0.17
CA LEU A 130 -6.86 -17.40 -0.57
C LEU A 130 -7.51 -16.99 -1.90
N HIS A 131 -7.70 -15.69 -2.06
CA HIS A 131 -8.04 -15.03 -3.30
C HIS A 131 -6.93 -14.03 -3.62
N LEU A 132 -6.10 -14.35 -4.62
CA LEU A 132 -5.02 -13.48 -5.09
C LEU A 132 -5.63 -12.28 -5.80
N ARG A 133 -5.76 -11.18 -5.09
CA ARG A 133 -6.53 -10.04 -5.55
C ARG A 133 -5.69 -8.89 -6.09
N GLY A 134 -4.46 -8.77 -5.64
CA GLY A 134 -3.61 -7.65 -6.05
C GLY A 134 -2.15 -7.84 -5.77
N VAL A 135 -1.35 -6.92 -6.26
CA VAL A 135 0.06 -6.73 -5.92
C VAL A 135 0.25 -5.34 -5.30
N GLN A 136 1.13 -5.24 -4.31
CA GLN A 136 1.43 -3.98 -3.62
C GLN A 136 2.93 -3.76 -3.60
N MET A 137 3.36 -2.51 -3.68
CA MET A 137 4.72 -2.08 -3.37
C MET A 137 4.70 -0.86 -2.47
N HIS A 138 5.78 -0.65 -1.71
CA HIS A 138 6.04 0.58 -0.97
C HIS A 138 7.54 0.82 -0.98
N ILE A 139 7.98 1.94 -1.53
CA ILE A 139 9.40 2.19 -1.83
C ILE A 139 10.09 3.10 -0.84
N GLY A 140 9.37 3.54 0.19
CA GLY A 140 9.90 4.38 1.26
C GLY A 140 9.01 5.55 1.60
N SER A 141 9.43 6.30 2.61
CA SER A 141 8.71 7.45 3.17
C SER A 141 9.43 8.76 2.84
N GLN A 142 8.67 9.86 2.85
CA GLN A 142 9.20 11.21 2.66
C GLN A 142 9.90 11.45 1.31
N LEU A 143 9.36 10.86 0.25
CA LEU A 143 9.86 11.05 -1.10
C LEU A 143 9.30 12.34 -1.70
N THR A 144 10.16 13.31 -1.93
CA THR A 144 9.79 14.64 -2.43
C THR A 144 9.85 14.75 -3.96
N GLU A 145 10.28 13.68 -4.63
CA GLU A 145 10.42 13.61 -6.08
C GLU A 145 9.64 12.44 -6.69
N ALA A 146 9.13 12.61 -7.90
CA ALA A 146 8.40 11.57 -8.61
C ALA A 146 9.31 10.49 -9.24
N GLY A 147 10.60 10.79 -9.44
CA GLY A 147 11.53 9.90 -10.12
C GLY A 147 11.65 8.49 -9.53
N PRO A 148 11.83 8.33 -8.22
CA PRO A 148 11.85 7.01 -7.58
C PRO A 148 10.57 6.21 -7.80
N PHE A 149 9.40 6.85 -7.68
CA PHE A 149 8.11 6.21 -7.95
C PHE A 149 7.99 5.76 -9.41
N GLU A 150 8.41 6.63 -10.35
CA GLU A 150 8.41 6.29 -11.79
C GLU A 150 9.28 5.06 -12.06
N LYS A 151 10.50 5.00 -11.51
CA LYS A 151 11.40 3.84 -11.64
C LYS A 151 10.77 2.56 -11.11
N ALA A 152 10.18 2.62 -9.91
CA ALA A 152 9.52 1.48 -9.29
C ALA A 152 8.32 1.00 -10.12
N VAL A 153 7.47 1.93 -10.58
CA VAL A 153 6.33 1.59 -11.44
C VAL A 153 6.81 0.95 -12.75
N ARG A 154 7.82 1.51 -13.41
CA ARG A 154 8.38 0.92 -14.65
C ARG A 154 8.89 -0.50 -14.45
N LYS A 155 9.43 -0.82 -13.26
CA LYS A 155 9.90 -2.16 -12.91
C LYS A 155 8.74 -3.11 -12.60
N VAL A 156 7.73 -2.66 -11.82
CA VAL A 156 6.66 -3.53 -11.31
C VAL A 156 5.46 -3.63 -12.26
N ALA A 157 5.18 -2.63 -13.10
CA ALA A 157 4.03 -2.65 -14.01
C ALA A 157 4.02 -3.86 -14.97
N PRO A 158 5.13 -4.25 -15.62
CA PRO A 158 5.16 -5.47 -16.43
C PRO A 158 4.86 -6.74 -15.62
N LEU A 159 5.34 -6.82 -14.40
CA LEU A 159 5.01 -7.91 -13.48
C LEU A 159 3.51 -7.91 -13.16
N ALA A 160 2.95 -6.77 -12.77
CA ALA A 160 1.52 -6.64 -12.46
C ALA A 160 0.64 -7.08 -13.63
N LYS A 161 1.04 -6.77 -14.86
CA LYS A 161 0.35 -7.23 -16.08
C LYS A 161 0.37 -8.76 -16.20
N ARG A 162 1.55 -9.40 -16.05
CA ARG A 162 1.65 -10.87 -16.09
C ARG A 162 0.85 -11.54 -14.99
N LEU A 163 0.86 -10.95 -13.77
CA LEU A 163 0.08 -11.46 -12.66
C LEU A 163 -1.43 -11.33 -12.92
N ALA A 164 -1.87 -10.26 -13.58
CA ALA A 164 -3.26 -10.11 -13.98
C ALA A 164 -3.68 -11.17 -15.01
N GLU A 165 -2.86 -11.41 -16.02
CA GLU A 165 -3.10 -12.40 -17.05
C GLU A 165 -3.10 -13.84 -16.49
N LYS A 166 -2.20 -14.16 -15.55
CA LYS A 166 -2.02 -15.52 -15.04
C LYS A 166 -2.90 -15.84 -13.83
N HIS A 167 -3.09 -14.89 -12.93
CA HIS A 167 -3.76 -15.10 -11.64
C HIS A 167 -5.04 -14.27 -11.46
N GLY A 168 -5.37 -13.40 -12.43
CA GLY A 168 -6.57 -12.59 -12.38
C GLY A 168 -6.57 -11.51 -11.30
N ILE A 169 -5.40 -10.95 -10.95
CA ILE A 169 -5.37 -9.87 -9.96
C ILE A 169 -6.14 -8.65 -10.46
N GLU A 170 -6.82 -7.97 -9.54
CA GLU A 170 -7.75 -6.87 -9.83
C GLU A 170 -7.12 -5.49 -9.61
N PHE A 171 -6.07 -5.40 -8.78
CA PHE A 171 -5.48 -4.11 -8.43
C PHE A 171 -3.96 -4.13 -8.26
N PHE A 172 -3.38 -2.95 -8.43
CA PHE A 172 -1.99 -2.66 -8.10
C PHE A 172 -1.93 -1.49 -7.12
N SER A 173 -1.43 -1.71 -5.90
CA SER A 173 -1.17 -0.64 -4.94
C SER A 173 0.28 -0.14 -5.07
N LEU A 174 0.41 1.16 -5.20
CA LEU A 174 1.71 1.85 -5.26
C LEU A 174 2.29 2.12 -3.86
N GLY A 175 1.52 1.81 -2.81
CA GLY A 175 1.87 2.20 -1.46
C GLY A 175 1.72 3.69 -1.21
N GLY A 176 2.40 4.15 -0.18
CA GLY A 176 2.47 5.57 0.20
C GLY A 176 3.84 6.18 -0.05
N GLY A 177 4.21 7.10 0.82
CA GLY A 177 5.55 7.64 0.87
C GLY A 177 5.74 9.00 0.21
N VAL A 178 4.71 9.59 -0.36
CA VAL A 178 4.79 10.98 -0.86
C VAL A 178 5.08 11.90 0.32
N GLY A 179 6.22 12.59 0.24
CA GLY A 179 6.72 13.43 1.31
C GLY A 179 6.04 14.79 1.39
N ILE A 180 6.07 15.36 2.58
CA ILE A 180 5.66 16.74 2.85
C ILE A 180 6.84 17.51 3.47
N THR A 181 6.80 18.81 3.43
CA THR A 181 7.78 19.67 4.06
C THR A 181 7.35 19.95 5.51
N TYR A 182 8.04 19.37 6.48
CA TYR A 182 7.71 19.56 7.90
C TYR A 182 8.33 20.84 8.48
N GLU A 183 9.64 20.99 8.38
CA GLU A 183 10.39 21.99 9.15
C GLU A 183 10.20 23.42 8.62
N SER A 184 10.52 23.65 7.37
CA SER A 184 10.49 25.01 6.81
C SER A 184 9.09 25.63 6.72
N ALA A 185 8.04 24.80 6.67
CA ALA A 185 6.66 25.29 6.70
C ALA A 185 6.19 25.64 8.10
N LEU A 186 6.66 24.91 9.13
CA LEU A 186 6.31 25.15 10.53
C LEU A 186 7.12 26.29 11.13
N GLU A 187 8.41 26.36 10.83
CA GLU A 187 9.30 27.42 11.32
C GLU A 187 8.99 28.80 10.73
N SER A 188 8.54 28.83 9.48
CA SER A 188 8.25 30.11 8.84
C SER A 188 7.04 30.84 9.43
N GLY A 189 6.04 30.11 9.96
CA GLY A 189 4.78 30.71 10.43
C GLY A 189 4.13 31.65 9.42
N ASP A 190 4.70 31.80 8.23
CA ASP A 190 4.38 32.86 7.27
C ASP A 190 3.74 32.27 5.99
N ALA A 191 2.58 32.79 5.65
CA ALA A 191 1.90 32.50 4.38
C ALA A 191 2.78 32.79 3.15
N LYS A 192 3.81 33.65 3.25
CA LYS A 192 4.76 33.93 2.19
C LYS A 192 5.61 32.70 1.83
N TRP A 193 5.92 31.80 2.78
CA TRP A 193 6.61 30.57 2.50
C TRP A 193 5.90 29.73 1.44
N TRP A 194 4.58 29.62 1.54
CA TRP A 194 3.75 28.88 0.59
C TRP A 194 3.71 29.49 -0.82
N ARG A 195 4.13 30.73 -0.97
CA ARG A 195 4.26 31.47 -2.25
C ARG A 195 5.72 31.49 -2.75
N SER A 196 6.66 30.97 -1.96
CA SER A 196 8.09 31.02 -2.27
C SER A 196 8.48 30.04 -3.40
N PRO A 197 9.64 30.26 -4.06
CA PRO A 197 10.21 29.30 -5.02
C PRO A 197 10.44 27.90 -4.45
N ASN A 198 10.70 27.77 -3.15
CA ASN A 198 10.90 26.48 -2.47
C ASN A 198 9.69 25.55 -2.59
N ARG A 199 8.48 26.10 -2.66
CA ARG A 199 7.27 25.32 -2.93
C ARG A 199 7.21 24.74 -4.35
N ARG A 200 7.86 25.33 -5.32
CA ARG A 200 7.82 24.87 -6.72
C ARG A 200 8.42 23.49 -6.92
N ASN A 201 9.29 23.06 -6.04
CA ASN A 201 9.96 21.76 -6.08
C ASN A 201 9.19 20.65 -5.36
N LEU A 202 8.08 20.96 -4.67
CA LEU A 202 7.29 19.95 -3.98
C LEU A 202 6.61 18.99 -4.97
N LEU A 203 6.62 17.71 -4.62
CA LEU A 203 5.85 16.70 -5.31
C LEU A 203 4.35 16.89 -4.98
N THR A 204 3.63 17.54 -5.88
CA THR A 204 2.18 17.68 -5.75
C THR A 204 1.46 16.44 -6.28
N PRO A 205 0.19 16.18 -5.84
CA PRO A 205 -0.62 15.10 -6.42
C PRO A 205 -0.72 15.17 -7.95
N ALA A 206 -0.81 16.38 -8.51
CA ALA A 206 -0.86 16.59 -9.96
C ALA A 206 0.45 16.16 -10.66
N LYS A 207 1.61 16.55 -10.11
CA LYS A 207 2.92 16.13 -10.63
C LYS A 207 3.12 14.63 -10.52
N TYR A 208 2.72 14.03 -9.40
CA TYR A 208 2.74 12.60 -9.16
C TYR A 208 1.89 11.86 -10.20
N ALA A 209 0.63 12.28 -10.36
CA ALA A 209 -0.30 11.70 -11.33
C ALA A 209 0.21 11.84 -12.78
N ALA A 210 0.68 13.02 -13.16
CA ALA A 210 1.20 13.26 -14.52
C ALA A 210 2.34 12.30 -14.90
N LYS A 211 3.17 11.92 -13.93
CA LYS A 211 4.28 10.97 -14.15
C LYS A 211 3.84 9.51 -14.20
N LEU A 212 2.88 9.11 -13.36
CA LEU A 212 2.57 7.70 -13.15
C LEU A 212 1.36 7.22 -13.95
N VAL A 213 0.35 8.05 -14.15
CA VAL A 213 -0.87 7.65 -14.89
C VAL A 213 -0.58 7.10 -16.28
N PRO A 214 0.31 7.69 -17.10
CA PRO A 214 0.63 7.13 -18.42
C PRO A 214 1.20 5.70 -18.36
N LEU A 215 1.91 5.36 -17.28
CA LEU A 215 2.51 4.03 -17.08
C LEU A 215 1.50 3.01 -16.56
N LEU A 216 0.52 3.47 -15.79
CA LEU A 216 -0.44 2.63 -15.08
C LEU A 216 -1.72 2.38 -15.88
N LYS A 217 -2.17 3.38 -16.65
CA LYS A 217 -3.40 3.28 -17.45
C LYS A 217 -3.45 2.05 -18.38
N PRO A 218 -2.35 1.66 -19.05
CA PRO A 218 -2.36 0.49 -19.95
C PRO A 218 -2.56 -0.86 -19.23
N LEU A 219 -2.42 -0.90 -17.89
CA LEU A 219 -2.58 -2.15 -17.12
C LEU A 219 -4.03 -2.59 -17.01
N GLY A 220 -4.99 -1.69 -17.13
CA GLY A 220 -6.41 -1.98 -16.92
C GLY A 220 -6.77 -2.37 -15.48
N LEU A 221 -5.83 -2.26 -14.53
CA LEU A 221 -6.02 -2.58 -13.12
C LEU A 221 -6.52 -1.37 -12.34
N ARG A 222 -7.23 -1.63 -11.24
CA ARG A 222 -7.48 -0.59 -10.24
C ARG A 222 -6.17 -0.20 -9.57
N ILE A 223 -5.90 1.10 -9.50
CA ILE A 223 -4.71 1.62 -8.83
C ILE A 223 -5.10 2.10 -7.43
N LEU A 224 -4.38 1.64 -6.42
CA LEU A 224 -4.48 2.12 -5.06
C LEU A 224 -3.26 2.95 -4.70
N ILE A 225 -3.47 3.99 -3.91
CA ILE A 225 -2.42 4.82 -3.30
C ILE A 225 -2.71 4.95 -1.82
N GLU A 226 -1.66 5.02 -0.99
CA GLU A 226 -1.70 5.06 0.47
C GLU A 226 -0.95 6.33 0.95
N PRO A 227 -1.44 7.56 0.62
CA PRO A 227 -0.73 8.80 0.85
C PRO A 227 -0.65 9.19 2.33
#